data_60c16523254ea90ed03955d73c84efef
#
_entry.id   60c16523254ea90ed03955d73c84efef
#
_cell.length_a   1.000
_cell.length_b   1.000
_cell.length_c   1.000
_cell.angle_alpha   90.00
_cell.angle_beta   90.00
_cell.angle_gamma   90.00
#
_symmetry.space_group_name_H-M   'P 1'
#
loop_
_entity.id
_entity.type
_entity.pdbx_description
1 polymer ?
#
loop_
_entity_poly.entity_id
_entity_poly.type
_entity_poly.pdbx_seq_one_letter_code
_entity_poly.pdbx_strand_id
1 'polypeptide(L)'
;MMILAIEREVPGVTDDEFRPHLKEEAVRVWELYQAGVFRELYFRQDQPSAVLVLECADIEEANGVLNTLPLVKEELIAFDIIPLIPYPGFSRLFARA
;
A
#
# COMPACT_ATOMS: atom_id res chain seq x y z
N MET A 1 -13.01 -1.41 4.47
CA MET A 1 -12.74 -0.37 3.45
C MET A 1 -11.51 -0.76 2.66
N MET A 2 -11.62 -0.77 1.36
CA MET A 2 -10.46 -1.00 0.49
C MET A 2 -9.68 0.30 0.34
N ILE A 3 -8.35 0.19 0.41
CA ILE A 3 -7.45 1.33 0.37
C ILE A 3 -6.32 1.01 -0.61
N LEU A 4 -6.05 1.95 -1.51
CA LEU A 4 -4.93 1.88 -2.43
C LEU A 4 -3.76 2.65 -1.84
N ALA A 5 -2.59 2.01 -1.76
CA ALA A 5 -1.36 2.64 -1.31
C ALA A 5 -0.34 2.62 -2.44
N ILE A 6 0.13 3.78 -2.83
CA ILE A 6 1.10 3.94 -3.92
C ILE A 6 2.40 4.46 -3.32
N GLU A 7 3.48 3.71 -3.52
CA GLU A 7 4.79 4.09 -3.02
C GLU A 7 5.27 5.38 -3.68
N ARG A 8 5.76 6.28 -2.85
CA ARG A 8 6.31 7.56 -3.24
C ARG A 8 7.79 7.60 -2.88
N GLU A 9 8.62 8.08 -3.79
CA GLU A 9 10.04 8.23 -3.53
C GLU A 9 10.33 9.22 -2.40
N VAL A 10 11.32 8.90 -1.60
CA VAL A 10 11.89 9.83 -0.61
C VAL A 10 13.20 10.37 -1.21
N PRO A 11 13.32 11.70 -1.39
CA PRO A 11 14.51 12.27 -2.01
C PRO A 11 15.78 11.95 -1.22
N GLY A 12 16.88 11.69 -1.94
CA GLY A 12 18.20 11.51 -1.33
C GLY A 12 18.47 10.10 -0.81
N VAL A 13 17.54 9.16 -0.96
CA VAL A 13 17.73 7.78 -0.54
C VAL A 13 18.42 6.99 -1.65
N THR A 14 19.41 6.17 -1.28
CA THR A 14 20.16 5.33 -2.22
C THR A 14 19.79 3.86 -2.08
N ASP A 15 20.09 3.05 -3.11
CA ASP A 15 19.79 1.62 -3.10
C ASP A 15 20.52 0.89 -1.95
N ASP A 16 21.70 1.36 -1.58
CA ASP A 16 22.47 0.75 -0.49
C ASP A 16 21.77 0.86 0.86
N GLU A 17 20.97 1.88 1.06
CA GLU A 17 20.21 2.06 2.30
C GLU A 17 19.07 1.07 2.43
N PHE A 18 18.52 0.58 1.32
CA PHE A 18 17.45 -0.42 1.32
C PHE A 18 17.95 -1.81 1.71
N ARG A 19 19.14 -2.20 1.26
CA ARG A 19 19.64 -3.58 1.36
C ARG A 19 19.52 -4.21 2.74
N PRO A 20 19.91 -3.53 3.85
CA PRO A 20 19.84 -4.15 5.17
C PRO A 20 18.42 -4.51 5.60
N HIS A 21 17.41 -3.91 5.00
CA HIS A 21 16.02 -4.02 5.42
C HIS A 21 15.15 -4.88 4.50
N LEU A 22 15.65 -5.30 3.34
CA LEU A 22 14.83 -5.95 2.33
C LEU A 22 14.24 -7.27 2.78
N LYS A 23 14.99 -8.09 3.52
CA LYS A 23 14.49 -9.37 4.00
C LYS A 23 13.40 -9.17 5.06
N GLU A 24 13.62 -8.29 6.01
CA GLU A 24 12.64 -7.99 7.05
C GLU A 24 11.37 -7.38 6.46
N GLU A 25 11.55 -6.54 5.45
CA GLU A 25 10.42 -5.98 4.70
C GLU A 25 9.56 -7.08 4.09
N ALA A 26 10.18 -8.03 3.39
CA ALA A 26 9.48 -9.14 2.77
C ALA A 26 8.75 -10.01 3.79
N VAL A 27 9.35 -10.24 4.95
CA VAL A 27 8.72 -11.00 6.04
C VAL A 27 7.47 -10.29 6.54
N ARG A 28 7.56 -8.98 6.75
CA ARG A 28 6.41 -8.21 7.25
C ARG A 28 5.29 -8.14 6.21
N VAL A 29 5.63 -7.94 4.95
CA VAL A 29 4.65 -7.95 3.85
C VAL A 29 3.94 -9.30 3.79
N TRP A 30 4.69 -10.39 3.90
CA TRP A 30 4.12 -11.75 3.90
C TRP A 30 3.15 -11.96 5.06
N GLU A 31 3.50 -11.51 6.28
CA GLU A 31 2.62 -11.59 7.44
C GLU A 31 1.30 -10.86 7.20
N LEU A 32 1.37 -9.66 6.65
CA LEU A 32 0.18 -8.84 6.38
C LEU A 32 -0.65 -9.42 5.24
N TYR A 33 -0.02 -10.04 4.28
CA TYR A 33 -0.71 -10.74 3.20
C TYR A 33 -1.46 -11.96 3.73
N GLN A 34 -0.82 -12.77 4.57
CA GLN A 34 -1.47 -13.94 5.18
C GLN A 34 -2.63 -13.54 6.11
N ALA A 35 -2.50 -12.42 6.80
CA ALA A 35 -3.55 -11.88 7.67
C ALA A 35 -4.73 -11.27 6.90
N GLY A 36 -4.62 -11.15 5.58
CA GLY A 36 -5.66 -10.57 4.74
C GLY A 36 -5.72 -9.04 4.77
N VAL A 37 -4.74 -8.40 5.39
CA VAL A 37 -4.64 -6.93 5.41
C VAL A 37 -4.18 -6.43 4.04
N PHE A 38 -3.11 -7.01 3.50
CA PHE A 38 -2.71 -6.77 2.12
C PHE A 38 -3.46 -7.75 1.22
N ARG A 39 -4.33 -7.23 0.37
CA ARG A 39 -5.15 -8.02 -0.54
C ARG A 39 -4.47 -8.26 -1.88
N GLU A 40 -3.80 -7.24 -2.42
CA GLU A 40 -3.07 -7.31 -3.67
C GLU A 40 -1.77 -6.56 -3.53
N LEU A 41 -0.72 -7.10 -4.14
CA LEU A 41 0.64 -6.56 -4.05
C LEU A 41 1.22 -6.51 -5.45
N TYR A 42 1.60 -5.32 -5.90
CA TYR A 42 2.16 -5.13 -7.23
C TYR A 42 3.40 -4.24 -7.16
N PHE A 43 4.30 -4.45 -8.09
CA PHE A 43 5.31 -3.47 -8.46
C PHE A 43 4.97 -2.88 -9.81
N ARG A 44 5.23 -1.60 -9.96
CA ARG A 44 5.05 -0.94 -11.25
C ARG A 44 6.10 -1.42 -12.23
N GLN A 45 5.71 -1.58 -13.49
CA GLN A 45 6.63 -1.95 -14.55
C GLN A 45 7.46 -0.77 -15.04
N ASP A 46 6.91 0.44 -14.96
CA ASP A 46 7.54 1.67 -15.45
C ASP A 46 8.57 2.26 -14.49
N GLN A 47 8.48 1.91 -13.21
CA GLN A 47 9.45 2.34 -12.20
C GLN A 47 9.36 1.41 -10.99
N PRO A 48 10.49 1.22 -10.25
CA PRO A 48 10.51 0.25 -9.13
C PRO A 48 9.80 0.82 -7.90
N SER A 49 8.48 0.78 -7.91
CA SER A 49 7.69 1.20 -6.76
C SER A 49 6.48 0.32 -6.57
N ALA A 50 6.05 0.16 -5.32
CA ALA A 50 4.97 -0.73 -4.95
C ALA A 50 3.61 -0.06 -5.11
N VAL A 51 2.63 -0.86 -5.51
CA VAL A 51 1.21 -0.51 -5.48
C VAL A 51 0.50 -1.60 -4.69
N LEU A 52 -0.11 -1.22 -3.58
CA LEU A 52 -0.73 -2.16 -2.64
C LEU A 52 -2.22 -1.87 -2.51
N VAL A 53 -3.00 -2.94 -2.38
CA VAL A 53 -4.42 -2.82 -2.03
C VAL A 53 -4.60 -3.42 -0.65
N LEU A 54 -5.11 -2.62 0.28
CA LEU A 54 -5.32 -2.99 1.68
C LEU A 54 -6.80 -3.06 2.02
N GLU A 55 -7.14 -3.95 2.93
CA GLU A 55 -8.44 -3.97 3.61
C GLU A 55 -8.23 -3.52 5.04
N CYS A 56 -8.74 -2.35 5.38
CA CYS A 56 -8.65 -1.75 6.71
C CYS A 56 -9.96 -1.09 7.10
N ALA A 57 -10.15 -0.84 8.38
CA ALA A 57 -11.36 -0.17 8.87
C ALA A 57 -11.45 1.27 8.37
N ASP A 58 -10.30 1.96 8.32
CA ASP A 58 -10.21 3.36 7.91
C ASP A 58 -8.78 3.71 7.48
N ILE A 59 -8.56 4.96 7.10
CA ILE A 59 -7.25 5.46 6.68
C ILE A 59 -6.25 5.43 7.84
N GLU A 60 -6.69 5.71 9.06
CA GLU A 60 -5.83 5.71 10.22
C GLU A 60 -5.23 4.33 10.47
N GLU A 61 -6.05 3.29 10.38
CA GLU A 61 -5.58 1.91 10.48
C GLU A 61 -4.59 1.57 9.36
N ALA A 62 -4.88 1.99 8.13
CA ALA A 62 -3.97 1.77 7.00
C ALA A 62 -2.62 2.44 7.23
N ASN A 63 -2.59 3.66 7.73
CA ASN A 63 -1.35 4.34 8.08
C ASN A 63 -0.59 3.58 9.16
N GLY A 64 -1.29 3.11 10.19
CA GLY A 64 -0.68 2.31 11.25
C GLY A 64 -0.04 1.03 10.73
N VAL A 65 -0.73 0.33 9.83
CA VAL A 65 -0.22 -0.89 9.20
C VAL A 65 1.02 -0.61 8.35
N LEU A 66 0.95 0.40 7.49
CA LEU A 66 2.09 0.76 6.61
C LEU A 66 3.30 1.21 7.41
N ASN A 67 3.09 1.87 8.55
CA ASN A 67 4.17 2.30 9.43
C ASN A 67 4.86 1.13 10.14
N THR A 68 4.32 -0.09 10.06
CA THR A 68 5.01 -1.28 10.57
C THR A 68 6.01 -1.87 9.58
N LEU A 69 6.00 -1.41 8.33
CA LEU A 69 6.96 -1.86 7.34
C LEU A 69 8.35 -1.28 7.64
N PRO A 70 9.41 -2.11 7.66
CA PRO A 70 10.76 -1.62 7.95
C PRO A 70 11.19 -0.45 7.06
N LEU A 71 10.90 -0.50 5.76
CA LEU A 71 11.29 0.58 4.85
C LEU A 71 10.57 1.90 5.16
N VAL A 72 9.36 1.84 5.66
CA VAL A 72 8.61 3.05 6.09
C VAL A 72 9.18 3.57 7.42
N LYS A 73 9.43 2.66 8.38
CA LYS A 73 10.03 3.04 9.67
C LYS A 73 11.35 3.76 9.52
N GLU A 74 12.17 3.31 8.57
CA GLU A 74 13.49 3.89 8.31
C GLU A 74 13.41 5.11 7.39
N GLU A 75 12.20 5.55 7.05
CA GLU A 75 11.97 6.71 6.20
C GLU A 75 12.60 6.58 4.81
N LEU A 76 12.72 5.35 4.29
CA LEU A 76 13.25 5.07 2.96
C LEU A 76 12.18 5.14 1.88
N ILE A 77 10.94 4.85 2.24
CA ILE A 77 9.78 4.98 1.36
C ILE A 77 8.63 5.64 2.11
N ALA A 78 7.70 6.20 1.36
CA ALA A 78 6.43 6.69 1.86
C ALA A 78 5.31 6.22 0.94
N PHE A 79 4.08 6.25 1.41
CA PHE A 79 2.93 5.87 0.60
C PHE A 79 1.91 7.01 0.53
N ASP A 80 1.38 7.22 -0.67
CA ASP A 80 0.16 7.99 -0.84
C ASP A 80 -1.00 7.04 -0.69
N ILE A 81 -1.95 7.38 0.18
CA ILE A 81 -3.06 6.51 0.55
C ILE A 81 -4.35 7.06 -0.02
N ILE A 82 -5.06 6.23 -0.78
CA ILE A 82 -6.30 6.59 -1.45
C ILE A 82 -7.41 5.66 -0.96
N PRO A 83 -8.39 6.17 -0.21
CA PRO A 83 -9.55 5.36 0.17
C PRO A 83 -10.44 5.12 -1.04
N LEU A 84 -10.98 3.91 -1.15
CA LEU A 84 -11.79 3.50 -2.29
C LEU A 84 -13.21 3.21 -1.84
N ILE A 85 -14.16 3.53 -2.70
CA ILE A 85 -15.55 3.11 -2.55
C ILE A 85 -15.94 2.25 -3.75
N PRO A 86 -16.96 1.39 -3.61
CA PRO A 86 -17.47 0.66 -4.77
C PRO A 86 -17.91 1.62 -5.87
N TYR A 87 -17.73 1.20 -7.12
CA TYR A 87 -18.17 2.02 -8.25
C TYR A 87 -19.68 2.31 -8.16
N PRO A 88 -20.10 3.58 -8.05
CA PRO A 88 -21.50 3.90 -7.85
C PRO A 88 -22.30 3.97 -9.15
N GLY A 89 -21.63 3.87 -10.29
CA GLY A 89 -22.25 4.13 -11.59
C GLY A 89 -23.27 3.09 -12.02
N PHE A 90 -23.17 1.84 -11.55
CA PHE A 90 -24.10 0.79 -11.95
C PHE A 90 -25.54 1.07 -11.53
N SER A 91 -25.76 1.85 -10.48
CA SER A 91 -27.11 2.21 -10.05
C SER A 91 -27.88 2.98 -11.12
N ARG A 92 -27.15 3.66 -12.02
CA ARG A 92 -27.74 4.41 -13.14
C ARG A 92 -28.46 3.50 -14.14
N LEU A 93 -28.06 2.22 -14.21
CA LEU A 93 -28.68 1.24 -15.10
C LEU A 93 -30.11 0.91 -14.66
N PHE A 94 -30.43 1.11 -13.40
CA PHE A 94 -31.70 0.77 -12.79
C PHE A 94 -32.50 2.00 -12.36
N ALA A 95 -31.92 3.19 -12.52
CA ALA A 95 -32.60 4.44 -12.18
C ALA A 95 -33.70 4.73 -13.20
N ARG A 96 -34.83 5.20 -12.71
CA ARG A 96 -35.91 5.71 -13.57
C ARG A 96 -35.63 7.18 -13.88
N ALA A 97 -35.66 7.49 -15.16
CA ALA A 97 -35.45 8.84 -15.62
C ALA A 97 -36.63 9.75 -15.21
#